data_6a02ab9305b8360ce74f08a9894a98d8
#
_entry.id   6a02ab9305b8360ce74f08a9894a98d8
#
_cell.length_a   1.000
_cell.length_b   1.000
_cell.length_c   1.000
_cell.angle_alpha   90.00
_cell.angle_beta   90.00
_cell.angle_gamma   90.00
#
_symmetry.space_group_name_H-M   'P 1'
#
loop_
_entity.id
_entity.type
_entity.pdbx_description
1 polymer ?
#
loop_
_entity_poly.entity_id
_entity_poly.type
_entity_poly.pdbx_seq_one_letter_code
_entity_poly.pdbx_strand_id
1 'polypeptide(L)'
;VSGYDPVIKDGVAYVLFAYDIGMSIALDAAEKRVKAMTERTPIKHQRRAPKYFDFQPIPLRVTQVSAPHRVGGLSTTPAVETVLYDFGAVCVTYQIPLSGPFSGLLALSEALYDNEILLADSRRLVEELLAGIAPAVARPQISGFYEDYVIFQVRELDAPDAARRLVAENELLVAQVLRADSDMRSDQEIQDALLCDISYGADDVTLVDWVASLVFAKAADDTRAVLEFGQVQLLELRHLDHQLDASLDRCYEALSRSAAKRRFAFPATSNDDMREIGQLQVESAVLFEGINNALKLLGDQYLARLYEQVGKRYHLDAWDESILRKLRTLESIYAKLEDSQSAARLEFLEWIVIVL
;
A
#
# COMPACT_ATOMS: atom_id res chain seq x y z
N VAL A 1 12.68 -30.45 20.08
CA VAL A 1 11.96 -29.88 21.21
C VAL A 1 10.50 -29.79 20.79
N SER A 2 9.63 -30.60 21.42
CA SER A 2 8.17 -30.54 21.16
C SER A 2 7.67 -29.23 21.82
N GLY A 3 7.67 -28.15 21.02
CA GLY A 3 7.08 -26.89 21.43
C GLY A 3 5.56 -27.01 21.58
N TYR A 4 4.94 -26.12 22.31
CA TYR A 4 3.49 -25.99 22.41
C TYR A 4 2.94 -25.58 21.03
N ASP A 5 2.22 -26.49 20.34
CA ASP A 5 1.64 -26.29 19.03
C ASP A 5 0.11 -26.38 19.11
N PRO A 6 -0.57 -25.27 19.49
CA PRO A 6 -2.02 -25.28 19.65
C PRO A 6 -2.71 -25.42 18.29
N VAL A 7 -3.94 -25.96 18.34
CA VAL A 7 -4.77 -26.14 17.15
C VAL A 7 -5.64 -24.89 16.93
N ILE A 8 -5.54 -24.33 15.74
CA ILE A 8 -6.45 -23.28 15.26
C ILE A 8 -7.79 -23.95 14.96
N LYS A 9 -8.83 -23.58 15.72
CA LYS A 9 -10.21 -24.03 15.48
C LYS A 9 -10.93 -23.18 14.46
N ASP A 10 -10.69 -21.88 14.50
CA ASP A 10 -11.23 -20.90 13.56
C ASP A 10 -10.21 -19.80 13.30
N GLY A 11 -9.99 -19.50 12.04
CA GLY A 11 -9.14 -18.41 11.58
C GLY A 11 -9.31 -18.13 10.11
N VAL A 12 -8.69 -17.07 9.65
CA VAL A 12 -8.66 -16.64 8.23
C VAL A 12 -7.32 -15.99 7.93
N ALA A 13 -6.68 -16.38 6.84
CA ALA A 13 -5.64 -15.57 6.23
C ALA A 13 -6.27 -14.64 5.19
N TYR A 14 -6.03 -13.34 5.35
CA TYR A 14 -6.34 -12.33 4.34
C TYR A 14 -5.08 -12.05 3.55
N VAL A 15 -5.14 -12.25 2.24
CA VAL A 15 -4.03 -12.01 1.32
C VAL A 15 -4.36 -10.77 0.51
N LEU A 16 -3.61 -9.71 0.74
CA LEU A 16 -3.84 -8.38 0.20
C LEU A 16 -2.90 -8.11 -0.98
N PHE A 17 -3.44 -7.46 -2.02
CA PHE A 17 -2.67 -6.88 -3.12
C PHE A 17 -3.15 -5.45 -3.33
N ALA A 18 -2.28 -4.47 -3.08
CA ALA A 18 -2.58 -3.06 -3.28
C ALA A 18 -2.00 -2.57 -4.62
N TYR A 19 -2.76 -1.72 -5.32
CA TYR A 19 -2.40 -1.12 -6.60
C TYR A 19 -2.77 0.36 -6.62
N ASP A 20 -1.96 1.19 -7.27
CA ASP A 20 -2.36 2.50 -7.75
C ASP A 20 -3.02 2.35 -9.13
N ILE A 21 -4.20 2.94 -9.31
CA ILE A 21 -4.98 2.88 -10.54
C ILE A 21 -5.27 4.23 -11.17
N GLY A 22 -4.71 5.30 -10.63
CA GLY A 22 -4.85 6.66 -11.13
C GLY A 22 -4.76 7.72 -10.05
N MET A 23 -4.75 8.98 -10.44
CA MET A 23 -4.52 10.11 -9.54
C MET A 23 -5.57 10.27 -8.44
N SER A 24 -6.85 9.96 -8.74
CA SER A 24 -7.94 10.01 -7.75
C SER A 24 -9.18 9.27 -8.25
N ILE A 25 -10.03 8.84 -7.33
CA ILE A 25 -11.29 8.13 -7.61
C ILE A 25 -12.46 8.92 -7.03
N ALA A 26 -13.38 9.34 -7.88
CA ALA A 26 -14.66 9.90 -7.44
C ALA A 26 -15.57 8.77 -6.94
N LEU A 27 -15.45 8.39 -5.64
CA LEU A 27 -16.04 7.18 -5.05
C LEU A 27 -17.56 7.09 -5.26
N ASP A 28 -18.32 8.20 -5.16
CA ASP A 28 -19.77 8.20 -5.42
C ASP A 28 -20.12 7.89 -6.89
N ALA A 29 -19.27 8.34 -7.81
CA ALA A 29 -19.42 8.04 -9.24
C ALA A 29 -19.03 6.59 -9.53
N ALA A 30 -17.95 6.10 -8.92
CA ALA A 30 -17.53 4.71 -9.00
C ALA A 30 -18.60 3.77 -8.45
N GLU A 31 -19.20 4.06 -7.29
CA GLU A 31 -20.27 3.26 -6.69
C GLU A 31 -21.47 3.11 -7.62
N LYS A 32 -21.93 4.21 -8.25
CA LYS A 32 -23.03 4.17 -9.21
C LYS A 32 -22.72 3.27 -10.41
N ARG A 33 -21.47 3.27 -10.89
CA ARG A 33 -21.02 2.44 -12.00
C ARG A 33 -20.93 0.98 -11.62
N VAL A 34 -20.33 0.68 -10.47
CA VAL A 34 -20.26 -0.68 -9.93
C VAL A 34 -21.68 -1.25 -9.76
N LYS A 35 -22.64 -0.48 -9.21
CA LYS A 35 -24.05 -0.90 -9.11
C LYS A 35 -24.67 -1.22 -10.47
N ALA A 36 -24.43 -0.39 -11.50
CA ALA A 36 -24.90 -0.63 -12.84
C ALA A 36 -24.27 -1.87 -13.50
N MET A 37 -23.03 -2.22 -13.15
CA MET A 37 -22.40 -3.48 -13.56
C MET A 37 -23.01 -4.68 -12.83
N THR A 38 -23.39 -4.50 -11.55
CA THR A 38 -23.94 -5.55 -10.68
C THR A 38 -25.33 -6.02 -11.13
N GLU A 39 -26.13 -5.15 -11.72
CA GLU A 39 -27.40 -5.56 -12.33
C GLU A 39 -27.22 -6.57 -13.48
N ARG A 40 -25.99 -6.72 -13.98
CA ARG A 40 -25.59 -7.66 -15.04
C ARG A 40 -24.76 -8.85 -14.56
N THR A 41 -24.21 -8.81 -13.34
CA THR A 41 -23.32 -9.85 -12.79
C THR A 41 -23.50 -9.91 -11.26
N PRO A 42 -23.42 -11.08 -10.58
CA PRO A 42 -23.66 -11.18 -9.14
C PRO A 42 -22.47 -10.63 -8.32
N ILE A 43 -22.37 -9.31 -8.21
CA ILE A 43 -21.45 -8.62 -7.31
C ILE A 43 -22.26 -8.13 -6.11
N LYS A 44 -21.93 -8.53 -4.88
CA LYS A 44 -22.61 -8.08 -3.67
C LYS A 44 -21.94 -6.82 -3.12
N HIS A 45 -22.68 -5.72 -3.05
CA HIS A 45 -22.28 -4.52 -2.35
C HIS A 45 -22.42 -4.68 -0.83
N GLN A 46 -21.38 -4.41 -0.08
CA GLN A 46 -21.51 -4.13 1.35
C GLN A 46 -20.73 -2.85 1.69
N ARG A 47 -21.45 -1.76 1.96
CA ARG A 47 -20.90 -0.62 2.70
C ARG A 47 -20.81 -1.03 4.17
N ARG A 48 -19.66 -1.39 4.66
CA ARG A 48 -19.33 -1.43 6.07
C ARG A 48 -17.95 -0.83 6.24
N ALA A 49 -17.90 0.47 6.53
CA ALA A 49 -16.73 1.02 7.21
C ALA A 49 -16.72 0.44 8.64
N PRO A 50 -15.55 0.03 9.17
CA PRO A 50 -15.39 -0.26 10.58
C PRO A 50 -15.95 0.89 11.41
N LYS A 51 -16.59 0.60 12.55
CA LYS A 51 -17.33 1.59 13.36
C LYS A 51 -16.50 2.77 13.87
N TYR A 52 -15.18 2.69 13.83
CA TYR A 52 -14.21 3.65 14.36
C TYR A 52 -13.31 4.31 13.30
N PHE A 53 -13.41 3.86 12.04
CA PHE A 53 -12.74 4.45 10.90
C PHE A 53 -13.73 5.32 10.12
N ASP A 54 -13.71 6.61 10.38
CA ASP A 54 -14.48 7.59 9.62
C ASP A 54 -13.59 8.20 8.52
N PHE A 55 -13.18 7.40 7.55
CA PHE A 55 -12.60 7.96 6.32
C PHE A 55 -13.60 8.94 5.68
N GLN A 56 -13.14 10.15 5.37
CA GLN A 56 -13.94 11.08 4.57
C GLN A 56 -13.15 11.44 3.29
N PRO A 57 -13.60 10.98 2.14
CA PRO A 57 -14.77 10.11 1.91
C PRO A 57 -14.54 8.65 2.35
N ILE A 58 -15.62 7.95 2.74
CA ILE A 58 -15.55 6.54 3.16
C ILE A 58 -15.12 5.68 1.95
N PRO A 59 -14.07 4.83 2.08
CA PRO A 59 -13.62 3.94 1.01
C PRO A 59 -14.75 3.05 0.50
N LEU A 60 -14.79 2.82 -0.80
CA LEU A 60 -15.81 1.99 -1.43
C LEU A 60 -15.38 0.53 -1.41
N ARG A 61 -16.15 -0.33 -0.73
CA ARG A 61 -15.95 -1.79 -0.72
C ARG A 61 -16.80 -2.46 -1.78
N VAL A 62 -16.16 -3.30 -2.60
CA VAL A 62 -16.78 -4.08 -3.68
C VAL A 62 -16.41 -5.54 -3.47
N THR A 63 -17.38 -6.46 -3.62
CA THR A 63 -17.10 -7.90 -3.62
C THR A 63 -17.17 -8.41 -5.05
N GLN A 64 -16.10 -9.01 -5.52
CA GLN A 64 -15.99 -9.68 -6.81
C GLN A 64 -15.99 -11.20 -6.59
N VAL A 65 -16.24 -11.97 -7.64
CA VAL A 65 -16.21 -13.43 -7.59
C VAL A 65 -15.05 -13.92 -8.45
N SER A 66 -14.16 -14.71 -7.86
CA SER A 66 -13.09 -15.42 -8.57
C SER A 66 -13.17 -16.93 -8.31
N ALA A 67 -12.60 -17.71 -9.20
CA ALA A 67 -12.43 -19.14 -8.96
C ALA A 67 -11.52 -19.36 -7.74
N PRO A 68 -11.82 -20.32 -6.85
CA PRO A 68 -10.94 -20.63 -5.73
C PRO A 68 -9.55 -21.07 -6.19
N HIS A 69 -8.51 -20.45 -5.66
CA HIS A 69 -7.11 -20.80 -5.90
C HIS A 69 -6.56 -21.67 -4.77
N ARG A 70 -5.78 -22.70 -5.11
CA ARG A 70 -5.10 -23.56 -4.12
C ARG A 70 -3.73 -22.97 -3.77
N VAL A 71 -3.49 -22.78 -2.47
CA VAL A 71 -2.23 -22.24 -1.94
C VAL A 71 -1.87 -23.02 -0.67
N GLY A 72 -0.66 -23.58 -0.57
CA GLY A 72 -0.20 -24.29 0.62
C GLY A 72 -1.11 -25.43 1.09
N GLY A 73 -1.83 -26.09 0.17
CA GLY A 73 -2.79 -27.15 0.52
C GLY A 73 -4.20 -26.66 0.90
N LEU A 74 -4.38 -25.37 1.14
CA LEU A 74 -5.66 -24.70 1.40
C LEU A 74 -6.23 -24.06 0.12
N SER A 75 -7.43 -23.48 0.21
CA SER A 75 -8.05 -22.80 -0.94
C SER A 75 -8.64 -21.47 -0.53
N THR A 76 -8.56 -20.47 -1.42
CA THR A 76 -9.26 -19.20 -1.24
C THR A 76 -10.77 -19.41 -1.31
N THR A 77 -11.52 -18.52 -0.65
CA THR A 77 -12.97 -18.41 -0.89
C THR A 77 -13.23 -17.80 -2.27
N PRO A 78 -14.40 -18.07 -2.89
CA PRO A 78 -14.72 -17.47 -4.18
C PRO A 78 -15.02 -15.96 -4.09
N ALA A 79 -15.28 -15.44 -2.90
CA ALA A 79 -15.53 -14.01 -2.68
C ALA A 79 -14.21 -13.28 -2.47
N VAL A 80 -13.93 -12.32 -3.35
CA VAL A 80 -12.74 -11.45 -3.28
C VAL A 80 -13.22 -10.03 -2.96
N GLU A 81 -12.70 -9.45 -1.89
CA GLU A 81 -13.02 -8.08 -1.49
C GLU A 81 -12.08 -7.09 -2.17
N THR A 82 -12.59 -5.99 -2.67
CA THR A 82 -11.78 -4.90 -3.23
C THR A 82 -12.21 -3.59 -2.58
N VAL A 83 -11.25 -2.86 -2.03
CA VAL A 83 -11.46 -1.56 -1.38
C VAL A 83 -10.85 -0.48 -2.25
N LEU A 84 -11.62 0.56 -2.58
CA LEU A 84 -11.18 1.70 -3.37
C LEU A 84 -11.05 2.93 -2.46
N TYR A 85 -9.93 3.62 -2.59
CA TYR A 85 -9.62 4.87 -1.88
C TYR A 85 -9.70 6.05 -2.84
N ASP A 86 -10.12 7.21 -2.35
CA ASP A 86 -10.34 8.42 -3.17
C ASP A 86 -9.07 8.97 -3.80
N PHE A 87 -7.91 8.73 -3.19
CA PHE A 87 -6.59 9.15 -3.68
C PHE A 87 -5.99 8.26 -4.77
N GLY A 88 -6.73 7.28 -5.31
CA GLY A 88 -6.32 6.51 -6.49
C GLY A 88 -5.95 5.06 -6.22
N ALA A 89 -5.80 4.66 -4.98
CA ALA A 89 -5.43 3.30 -4.61
C ALA A 89 -6.60 2.32 -4.57
N VAL A 90 -6.31 1.05 -4.83
CA VAL A 90 -7.22 -0.08 -4.59
C VAL A 90 -6.49 -1.22 -3.88
N CYS A 91 -7.19 -1.92 -2.99
CA CYS A 91 -6.68 -3.10 -2.31
C CYS A 91 -7.60 -4.30 -2.56
N VAL A 92 -7.06 -5.35 -3.16
CA VAL A 92 -7.75 -6.63 -3.42
C VAL A 92 -7.39 -7.62 -2.32
N THR A 93 -8.38 -8.24 -1.69
CA THR A 93 -8.19 -9.13 -0.54
C THR A 93 -8.83 -10.49 -0.79
N TYR A 94 -8.01 -11.53 -0.84
CA TYR A 94 -8.44 -12.92 -0.82
C TYR A 94 -8.57 -13.41 0.62
N GLN A 95 -9.44 -14.40 0.84
CA GLN A 95 -9.63 -15.03 2.14
C GLN A 95 -9.37 -16.53 2.04
N ILE A 96 -8.55 -17.05 2.95
CA ILE A 96 -8.25 -18.49 3.08
C ILE A 96 -8.67 -18.92 4.49
N PRO A 97 -9.70 -19.76 4.66
CA PRO A 97 -10.08 -20.30 5.97
C PRO A 97 -8.94 -21.11 6.57
N LEU A 98 -8.65 -20.89 7.86
CA LEU A 98 -7.58 -21.53 8.60
C LEU A 98 -8.15 -22.50 9.63
N SER A 99 -7.59 -23.72 9.69
CA SER A 99 -7.83 -24.70 10.72
C SER A 99 -6.67 -25.70 10.78
N GLY A 100 -6.39 -26.27 11.94
CA GLY A 100 -5.30 -27.24 12.14
C GLY A 100 -4.17 -26.69 13.03
N PRO A 101 -3.03 -27.41 13.13
CA PRO A 101 -1.91 -26.99 13.97
C PRO A 101 -1.37 -25.61 13.55
N PHE A 102 -0.98 -24.78 14.54
CA PHE A 102 -0.41 -23.47 14.27
C PHE A 102 0.87 -23.55 13.42
N SER A 103 1.68 -24.59 13.62
CA SER A 103 2.89 -24.84 12.83
C SER A 103 2.62 -24.95 11.32
N GLY A 104 1.41 -25.32 10.93
CA GLY A 104 0.99 -25.36 9.51
C GLY A 104 0.95 -23.98 8.84
N LEU A 105 0.90 -22.88 9.61
CA LEU A 105 0.92 -21.53 9.04
C LEU A 105 2.25 -21.20 8.34
N LEU A 106 3.37 -21.79 8.76
CA LEU A 106 4.66 -21.52 8.11
C LEU A 106 4.65 -21.94 6.64
N ALA A 107 4.20 -23.17 6.36
CA ALA A 107 4.10 -23.64 4.97
C ALA A 107 3.11 -22.84 4.13
N LEU A 108 2.03 -22.32 4.75
CA LEU A 108 1.10 -21.42 4.07
C LEU A 108 1.74 -20.06 3.83
N SER A 109 2.46 -19.50 4.79
CA SER A 109 3.14 -18.20 4.66
C SER A 109 4.17 -18.24 3.53
N GLU A 110 5.00 -19.29 3.47
CA GLU A 110 5.96 -19.49 2.37
C GLU A 110 5.27 -19.67 1.01
N ALA A 111 4.13 -20.36 0.96
CA ALA A 111 3.37 -20.53 -0.29
C ALA A 111 2.65 -19.24 -0.73
N LEU A 112 2.43 -18.29 0.18
CA LEU A 112 1.82 -16.98 -0.11
C LEU A 112 2.87 -15.94 -0.50
N TYR A 113 4.11 -16.08 -0.06
CA TYR A 113 5.19 -15.16 -0.41
C TYR A 113 5.46 -15.19 -1.91
N ASP A 114 5.47 -14.04 -2.57
CA ASP A 114 5.63 -13.88 -4.02
C ASP A 114 4.68 -14.79 -4.84
N ASN A 115 3.41 -14.94 -4.42
CA ASN A 115 2.47 -15.83 -5.07
C ASN A 115 1.99 -15.27 -6.43
N GLU A 116 2.63 -15.69 -7.51
CA GLU A 116 2.35 -15.21 -8.88
C GLU A 116 0.91 -15.50 -9.35
N ILE A 117 0.27 -16.58 -8.85
CA ILE A 117 -1.09 -16.94 -9.28
C ILE A 117 -2.10 -15.94 -8.71
N LEU A 118 -2.01 -15.63 -7.41
CA LEU A 118 -2.88 -14.65 -6.78
C LEU A 118 -2.58 -13.24 -7.29
N LEU A 119 -1.31 -12.92 -7.53
CA LEU A 119 -0.89 -11.64 -8.12
C LEU A 119 -1.51 -11.45 -9.51
N ALA A 120 -1.42 -12.43 -10.39
CA ALA A 120 -1.99 -12.36 -11.74
C ALA A 120 -3.52 -12.24 -11.71
N ASP A 121 -4.19 -13.00 -10.82
CA ASP A 121 -5.65 -12.94 -10.69
C ASP A 121 -6.11 -11.60 -10.08
N SER A 122 -5.42 -11.08 -9.04
CA SER A 122 -5.74 -9.78 -8.44
C SER A 122 -5.61 -8.65 -9.45
N ARG A 123 -4.54 -8.67 -10.27
CA ARG A 123 -4.35 -7.69 -11.33
C ARG A 123 -5.48 -7.74 -12.37
N ARG A 124 -5.88 -8.94 -12.80
CA ARG A 124 -7.03 -9.13 -13.71
C ARG A 124 -8.31 -8.54 -13.11
N LEU A 125 -8.59 -8.79 -11.81
CA LEU A 125 -9.76 -8.24 -11.13
C LEU A 125 -9.73 -6.71 -11.08
N VAL A 126 -8.55 -6.11 -10.86
CA VAL A 126 -8.38 -4.64 -10.89
C VAL A 126 -8.56 -4.10 -12.30
N GLU A 127 -8.04 -4.76 -13.33
CA GLU A 127 -8.21 -4.37 -14.75
C GLU A 127 -9.71 -4.38 -15.15
N GLU A 128 -10.44 -5.43 -14.78
CA GLU A 128 -11.88 -5.54 -15.02
C GLU A 128 -12.67 -4.46 -14.28
N LEU A 129 -12.32 -4.19 -13.01
CA LEU A 129 -12.95 -3.14 -12.22
C LEU A 129 -12.67 -1.76 -12.83
N LEU A 130 -11.40 -1.46 -13.14
CA LEU A 130 -11.00 -0.17 -13.72
C LEU A 130 -11.69 0.08 -15.05
N ALA A 131 -11.81 -0.93 -15.93
CA ALA A 131 -12.55 -0.80 -17.19
C ALA A 131 -13.99 -0.32 -16.99
N GLY A 132 -14.65 -0.78 -15.90
CA GLY A 132 -16.02 -0.38 -15.56
C GLY A 132 -16.13 1.02 -14.95
N ILE A 133 -15.15 1.41 -14.13
CA ILE A 133 -15.17 2.68 -13.37
C ILE A 133 -14.29 3.78 -13.99
N ALA A 134 -13.58 3.54 -15.10
CA ALA A 134 -12.62 4.47 -15.69
C ALA A 134 -13.09 5.94 -15.77
N PRO A 135 -14.35 6.25 -16.15
CA PRO A 135 -14.83 7.64 -16.13
C PRO A 135 -14.96 8.29 -14.75
N ALA A 136 -14.83 7.50 -13.66
CA ALA A 136 -14.82 7.99 -12.28
C ALA A 136 -13.38 8.12 -11.73
N VAL A 137 -12.35 7.75 -12.52
CA VAL A 137 -10.94 7.80 -12.15
C VAL A 137 -10.25 8.90 -12.93
N ALA A 138 -9.52 9.76 -12.25
CA ALA A 138 -8.67 10.76 -12.88
C ALA A 138 -7.39 10.07 -13.37
N ARG A 139 -7.10 10.15 -14.69
CA ARG A 139 -5.95 9.51 -15.35
C ARG A 139 -5.88 8.01 -15.06
N PRO A 140 -6.87 7.24 -15.52
CA PRO A 140 -6.94 5.81 -15.23
C PRO A 140 -5.77 5.06 -15.85
N GLN A 141 -4.91 4.51 -15.00
CA GLN A 141 -3.75 3.71 -15.39
C GLN A 141 -3.32 2.87 -14.19
N ILE A 142 -3.18 1.56 -14.37
CA ILE A 142 -2.64 0.71 -13.31
C ILE A 142 -1.12 0.83 -13.30
N SER A 143 -0.57 1.19 -12.16
CA SER A 143 0.88 1.23 -11.93
C SER A 143 1.53 -0.15 -12.12
N GLY A 144 2.82 -0.15 -12.47
CA GLY A 144 3.66 -1.35 -12.41
C GLY A 144 4.02 -1.78 -10.99
N PHE A 145 3.86 -0.87 -10.02
CA PHE A 145 4.08 -1.14 -8.59
C PHE A 145 2.85 -1.79 -7.96
N TYR A 146 3.10 -2.69 -7.04
CA TYR A 146 2.11 -3.27 -6.15
C TYR A 146 2.76 -3.54 -4.79
N GLU A 147 1.94 -3.64 -3.76
CA GLU A 147 2.33 -4.18 -2.45
C GLU A 147 1.47 -5.40 -2.17
N ASP A 148 2.09 -6.45 -1.63
CA ASP A 148 1.40 -7.63 -1.14
C ASP A 148 1.63 -7.79 0.36
N TYR A 149 0.64 -8.33 1.05
CA TYR A 149 0.70 -8.52 2.49
C TYR A 149 -0.24 -9.63 2.95
N VAL A 150 0.11 -10.32 4.04
CA VAL A 150 -0.74 -11.36 4.61
C VAL A 150 -1.12 -11.02 6.05
N ILE A 151 -2.42 -11.08 6.36
CA ILE A 151 -2.93 -10.96 7.73
C ILE A 151 -3.47 -12.31 8.17
N PHE A 152 -2.77 -12.99 9.06
CA PHE A 152 -3.23 -14.22 9.68
C PHE A 152 -4.09 -13.89 10.92
N GLN A 153 -5.41 -13.92 10.80
CA GLN A 153 -6.32 -13.77 11.92
C GLN A 153 -6.64 -15.14 12.53
N VAL A 154 -6.22 -15.38 13.75
CA VAL A 154 -6.60 -16.55 14.56
C VAL A 154 -7.71 -16.11 15.51
N ARG A 155 -8.93 -16.61 15.29
CA ARG A 155 -10.12 -16.26 16.05
C ARG A 155 -10.31 -17.14 17.26
N GLU A 156 -9.95 -18.42 17.17
CA GLU A 156 -10.09 -19.40 18.24
C GLU A 156 -8.99 -20.44 18.17
N LEU A 157 -8.34 -20.66 19.32
CA LEU A 157 -7.40 -21.75 19.58
C LEU A 157 -8.09 -22.84 20.44
N ASP A 158 -7.51 -24.03 20.50
CA ASP A 158 -8.03 -25.15 21.27
C ASP A 158 -7.91 -24.97 22.79
N ALA A 159 -7.10 -24.02 23.26
CA ALA A 159 -6.94 -23.69 24.68
C ALA A 159 -7.21 -22.20 24.94
N PRO A 160 -7.83 -21.83 26.07
CA PRO A 160 -7.94 -20.44 26.49
C PRO A 160 -6.55 -19.85 26.79
N ASP A 161 -6.41 -18.51 26.65
CA ASP A 161 -5.15 -17.76 26.87
C ASP A 161 -3.95 -18.27 26.08
N ALA A 162 -4.21 -19.03 25.01
CA ALA A 162 -3.17 -19.71 24.24
C ALA A 162 -2.30 -18.74 23.43
N ALA A 163 -2.83 -17.57 23.04
CA ALA A 163 -2.14 -16.65 22.14
C ALA A 163 -0.80 -16.12 22.70
N ARG A 164 -0.82 -15.56 23.92
CA ARG A 164 0.41 -15.05 24.56
C ARG A 164 1.40 -16.16 24.88
N ARG A 165 0.89 -17.29 25.35
CA ARG A 165 1.70 -18.47 25.61
C ARG A 165 2.34 -19.01 24.32
N LEU A 166 1.56 -19.07 23.24
CA LEU A 166 2.05 -19.47 21.92
C LEU A 166 3.21 -18.59 21.48
N VAL A 167 3.04 -17.26 21.51
CA VAL A 167 4.09 -16.31 21.12
C VAL A 167 5.33 -16.50 21.99
N ALA A 168 5.19 -16.57 23.30
CA ALA A 168 6.32 -16.69 24.23
C ALA A 168 7.06 -18.04 24.15
N GLU A 169 6.37 -19.15 23.86
CA GLU A 169 6.97 -20.48 23.77
C GLU A 169 7.45 -20.85 22.37
N ASN A 170 7.05 -20.07 21.31
CA ASN A 170 7.36 -20.35 19.89
C ASN A 170 7.86 -19.12 19.13
N GLU A 171 8.67 -18.27 19.74
CA GLU A 171 9.19 -17.03 19.13
C GLU A 171 9.77 -17.28 17.74
N LEU A 172 10.60 -18.32 17.56
CA LEU A 172 11.17 -18.68 16.27
C LEU A 172 10.09 -18.99 15.21
N LEU A 173 9.11 -19.83 15.55
CA LEU A 173 8.06 -20.20 14.60
C LEU A 173 7.18 -19.01 14.23
N VAL A 174 6.84 -18.17 15.20
CA VAL A 174 6.07 -16.94 15.00
C VAL A 174 6.82 -16.00 14.07
N ALA A 175 8.13 -15.78 14.30
CA ALA A 175 8.98 -14.95 13.46
C ALA A 175 9.11 -15.53 12.03
N GLN A 176 9.27 -16.85 11.89
CA GLN A 176 9.30 -17.52 10.60
C GLN A 176 7.99 -17.35 9.82
N VAL A 177 6.83 -17.45 10.49
CA VAL A 177 5.51 -17.21 9.87
C VAL A 177 5.38 -15.76 9.42
N LEU A 178 5.82 -14.80 10.25
CA LEU A 178 5.73 -13.36 9.93
C LEU A 178 6.61 -12.98 8.73
N ARG A 179 7.71 -13.69 8.49
CA ARG A 179 8.68 -13.42 7.41
C ARG A 179 8.66 -14.42 6.25
N ALA A 180 7.79 -15.41 6.33
CA ALA A 180 7.71 -16.49 5.33
C ALA A 180 9.09 -17.16 5.09
N ASP A 181 9.88 -17.38 6.16
CA ASP A 181 11.25 -17.87 6.09
C ASP A 181 11.51 -18.99 7.09
N SER A 182 11.46 -20.24 6.61
CA SER A 182 11.75 -21.43 7.42
C SER A 182 13.24 -21.59 7.77
N ASP A 183 14.11 -20.88 7.09
CA ASP A 183 15.56 -20.94 7.33
C ASP A 183 16.06 -19.93 8.37
N MET A 184 15.22 -19.01 8.81
CA MET A 184 15.53 -18.05 9.86
C MET A 184 16.02 -18.73 11.14
N ARG A 185 17.18 -18.30 11.68
CA ARG A 185 17.83 -18.85 12.89
C ARG A 185 18.48 -17.78 13.76
N SER A 186 18.59 -16.53 13.28
CA SER A 186 19.26 -15.46 14.03
C SER A 186 18.36 -14.94 15.15
N ASP A 187 18.86 -14.93 16.39
CA ASP A 187 18.14 -14.37 17.53
C ASP A 187 17.79 -12.88 17.32
N GLN A 188 18.67 -12.14 16.63
CA GLN A 188 18.41 -10.73 16.31
C GLN A 188 17.23 -10.58 15.34
N GLU A 189 17.14 -11.42 14.30
CA GLU A 189 16.04 -11.41 13.34
C GLU A 189 14.71 -11.83 13.99
N ILE A 190 14.77 -12.82 14.88
CA ILE A 190 13.60 -13.25 15.65
C ILE A 190 13.07 -12.12 16.52
N GLN A 191 13.95 -11.45 17.27
CA GLN A 191 13.57 -10.33 18.14
C GLN A 191 13.07 -9.14 17.31
N ASP A 192 13.66 -8.86 16.15
CA ASP A 192 13.20 -7.80 15.26
C ASP A 192 11.81 -8.10 14.67
N ALA A 193 11.54 -9.35 14.25
CA ALA A 193 10.21 -9.75 13.74
C ALA A 193 9.11 -9.60 14.81
N LEU A 194 9.45 -9.79 16.09
CA LEU A 194 8.51 -9.69 17.22
C LEU A 194 8.43 -8.29 17.85
N LEU A 195 9.20 -7.32 17.36
CA LEU A 195 9.32 -5.99 17.97
C LEU A 195 8.00 -5.21 18.01
N CYS A 196 7.16 -5.36 16.97
CA CYS A 196 5.86 -4.69 16.88
C CYS A 196 4.75 -5.57 17.44
N ASP A 197 4.70 -5.72 18.78
CA ASP A 197 3.64 -6.39 19.53
C ASP A 197 2.72 -5.35 20.15
N ILE A 198 1.41 -5.48 19.92
CA ILE A 198 0.38 -4.62 20.51
C ILE A 198 -0.82 -5.45 20.95
N SER A 199 -1.41 -5.08 22.08
CA SER A 199 -2.64 -5.68 22.59
C SER A 199 -3.57 -4.64 23.17
N TYR A 200 -4.86 -4.92 23.13
CA TYR A 200 -5.92 -4.13 23.75
C TYR A 200 -6.35 -4.75 25.10
N GLY A 201 -6.57 -6.06 25.11
CA GLY A 201 -7.01 -6.82 26.27
C GLY A 201 -5.96 -7.82 26.77
N ALA A 202 -6.40 -8.75 27.61
CA ALA A 202 -5.54 -9.81 28.14
C ALA A 202 -5.28 -10.91 27.12
N ASP A 203 -6.26 -11.16 26.23
CA ASP A 203 -6.30 -12.35 25.39
C ASP A 203 -6.02 -12.06 23.91
N ASP A 204 -5.93 -10.80 23.52
CA ASP A 204 -5.60 -10.39 22.15
C ASP A 204 -4.13 -10.02 22.02
N VAL A 205 -3.55 -10.39 20.88
CA VAL A 205 -2.18 -10.05 20.49
C VAL A 205 -2.19 -9.75 19.00
N THR A 206 -1.56 -8.64 18.62
CA THR A 206 -1.31 -8.29 17.22
C THR A 206 0.18 -8.08 17.03
N LEU A 207 0.78 -8.90 16.17
CA LEU A 207 2.18 -8.80 15.75
C LEU A 207 2.22 -8.31 14.31
N VAL A 208 3.06 -7.31 14.02
CA VAL A 208 3.16 -6.69 12.69
C VAL A 208 4.61 -6.75 12.22
N ASP A 209 4.84 -7.34 11.05
CA ASP A 209 6.13 -7.32 10.37
C ASP A 209 5.97 -6.95 8.89
N TRP A 210 7.04 -6.95 8.12
CA TRP A 210 7.11 -6.51 6.71
C TRP A 210 6.25 -7.32 5.76
N VAL A 211 6.21 -8.64 5.90
CA VAL A 211 5.56 -9.57 4.97
C VAL A 211 4.18 -9.95 5.45
N ALA A 212 4.02 -10.08 6.78
CA ALA A 212 2.76 -10.52 7.35
C ALA A 212 2.51 -9.93 8.75
N SER A 213 1.27 -10.08 9.20
CA SER A 213 0.86 -9.87 10.58
C SER A 213 0.13 -11.10 11.12
N LEU A 214 0.25 -11.31 12.44
CA LEU A 214 -0.52 -12.27 13.20
C LEU A 214 -1.46 -11.52 14.14
N VAL A 215 -2.77 -11.80 14.04
CA VAL A 215 -3.82 -11.15 14.83
C VAL A 215 -4.60 -12.21 15.59
N PHE A 216 -4.39 -12.31 16.88
CA PHE A 216 -5.15 -13.19 17.76
C PHE A 216 -6.32 -12.39 18.34
N ALA A 217 -7.47 -12.42 17.68
CA ALA A 217 -8.68 -11.73 18.11
C ALA A 217 -9.91 -12.31 17.40
N LYS A 218 -11.04 -12.43 18.14
CA LYS A 218 -12.31 -12.90 17.58
C LYS A 218 -12.89 -11.93 16.55
N ALA A 219 -12.83 -10.63 16.87
CA ALA A 219 -13.25 -9.54 15.98
C ALA A 219 -12.03 -8.64 15.72
N ALA A 220 -11.60 -8.54 14.48
CA ALA A 220 -10.42 -7.78 14.07
C ALA A 220 -10.65 -6.94 12.82
N ASP A 221 -11.91 -6.60 12.51
CA ASP A 221 -12.22 -5.83 11.30
C ASP A 221 -11.54 -4.47 11.30
N ASP A 222 -11.50 -3.78 12.45
CA ASP A 222 -10.87 -2.48 12.60
C ASP A 222 -9.34 -2.61 12.55
N THR A 223 -8.76 -3.63 13.21
CA THR A 223 -7.33 -3.95 13.14
C THR A 223 -6.90 -4.24 11.69
N ARG A 224 -7.68 -5.08 10.97
CA ARG A 224 -7.44 -5.38 9.56
C ARG A 224 -7.47 -4.12 8.70
N ALA A 225 -8.43 -3.22 8.94
CA ALA A 225 -8.54 -1.99 8.18
C ALA A 225 -7.33 -1.06 8.37
N VAL A 226 -6.77 -0.99 9.59
CA VAL A 226 -5.52 -0.24 9.86
C VAL A 226 -4.35 -0.86 9.12
N LEU A 227 -4.19 -2.19 9.16
CA LEU A 227 -3.12 -2.91 8.48
C LEU A 227 -3.22 -2.74 6.95
N GLU A 228 -4.42 -2.91 6.39
CA GLU A 228 -4.72 -2.69 4.96
C GLU A 228 -4.36 -1.27 4.54
N PHE A 229 -4.79 -0.27 5.33
CA PHE A 229 -4.49 1.13 5.04
C PHE A 229 -2.99 1.42 5.08
N GLY A 230 -2.26 0.84 6.04
CA GLY A 230 -0.80 0.97 6.11
C GLY A 230 -0.08 0.44 4.87
N GLN A 231 -0.56 -0.67 4.29
CA GLN A 231 -0.04 -1.23 3.04
C GLN A 231 -0.33 -0.32 1.84
N VAL A 232 -1.55 0.19 1.75
CA VAL A 232 -1.94 1.12 0.70
C VAL A 232 -1.10 2.40 0.78
N GLN A 233 -0.88 2.93 1.99
CA GLN A 233 -0.02 4.09 2.20
C GLN A 233 1.44 3.82 1.78
N LEU A 234 1.99 2.66 2.14
CA LEU A 234 3.34 2.26 1.73
C LEU A 234 3.47 2.20 0.21
N LEU A 235 2.50 1.58 -0.48
CA LEU A 235 2.43 1.54 -1.95
C LEU A 235 2.53 2.95 -2.54
N GLU A 236 1.67 3.86 -2.10
CA GLU A 236 1.58 5.22 -2.63
C GLU A 236 2.87 6.01 -2.42
N LEU A 237 3.46 5.91 -1.22
CA LEU A 237 4.73 6.57 -0.92
C LEU A 237 5.87 6.03 -1.78
N ARG A 238 5.97 4.70 -1.95
CA ARG A 238 6.99 4.07 -2.81
C ARG A 238 6.80 4.42 -4.28
N HIS A 239 5.55 4.43 -4.74
CA HIS A 239 5.23 4.80 -6.12
C HIS A 239 5.62 6.26 -6.40
N LEU A 240 5.24 7.17 -5.52
CA LEU A 240 5.57 8.59 -5.63
C LEU A 240 7.08 8.83 -5.54
N ASP A 241 7.78 8.17 -4.62
CA ASP A 241 9.24 8.27 -4.49
C ASP A 241 9.95 7.85 -5.79
N HIS A 242 9.50 6.76 -6.42
CA HIS A 242 10.02 6.30 -7.71
C HIS A 242 9.74 7.29 -8.86
N GLN A 243 8.54 7.88 -8.92
CA GLN A 243 8.23 8.91 -9.92
C GLN A 243 9.11 10.16 -9.75
N LEU A 244 9.38 10.55 -8.51
CA LEU A 244 10.27 11.67 -8.21
C LEU A 244 11.72 11.37 -8.63
N ASP A 245 12.23 10.16 -8.41
CA ASP A 245 13.55 9.74 -8.86
C ASP A 245 13.66 9.82 -10.39
N ALA A 246 12.69 9.27 -11.11
CA ALA A 246 12.66 9.34 -12.57
C ALA A 246 12.63 10.80 -13.08
N SER A 247 11.95 11.70 -12.36
CA SER A 247 11.89 13.13 -12.71
C SER A 247 13.21 13.84 -12.41
N LEU A 248 13.87 13.51 -11.29
CA LEU A 248 15.21 14.02 -10.96
C LEU A 248 16.25 13.58 -12.00
N ASP A 249 16.23 12.32 -12.43
CA ASP A 249 17.15 11.79 -13.44
C ASP A 249 17.00 12.54 -14.77
N ARG A 250 15.76 12.78 -15.24
CA ARG A 250 15.49 13.58 -16.43
C ARG A 250 16.03 15.02 -16.30
N CYS A 251 15.89 15.62 -15.13
CA CYS A 251 16.43 16.95 -14.84
C CYS A 251 17.95 16.99 -14.91
N TYR A 252 18.62 16.01 -14.31
CA TYR A 252 20.09 15.88 -14.36
C TYR A 252 20.62 15.65 -15.76
N GLU A 253 19.93 14.82 -16.56
CA GLU A 253 20.27 14.64 -17.97
C GLU A 253 20.11 15.93 -18.78
N ALA A 254 19.01 16.68 -18.56
CA ALA A 254 18.78 17.95 -19.23
C ALA A 254 19.86 18.98 -18.89
N LEU A 255 20.25 19.09 -17.61
CA LEU A 255 21.35 19.94 -17.13
C LEU A 255 22.70 19.53 -17.75
N SER A 256 23.00 18.24 -17.79
CA SER A 256 24.24 17.72 -18.34
C SER A 256 24.35 17.99 -19.84
N ARG A 257 23.25 17.84 -20.58
CA ARG A 257 23.18 18.17 -22.01
C ARG A 257 23.36 19.66 -22.29
N SER A 258 22.81 20.52 -21.43
CA SER A 258 22.96 21.96 -21.54
C SER A 258 24.39 22.43 -21.24
N ALA A 259 25.06 21.85 -20.26
CA ALA A 259 26.44 22.11 -19.93
C ALA A 259 27.42 21.70 -21.04
N ALA A 260 27.15 20.57 -21.73
CA ALA A 260 27.97 20.07 -22.84
C ALA A 260 27.81 20.91 -24.12
N LYS A 261 26.66 21.54 -24.37
CA LYS A 261 26.33 22.34 -25.56
C LYS A 261 26.59 23.85 -25.41
N ARG A 262 27.55 24.27 -24.64
CA ARG A 262 27.87 25.68 -24.34
C ARG A 262 28.19 26.59 -25.53
N ARG A 263 27.76 26.24 -26.74
CA ARG A 263 27.77 27.07 -27.97
C ARG A 263 26.49 26.83 -28.77
N PHE A 264 25.55 27.79 -28.75
CA PHE A 264 24.47 27.96 -29.72
C PHE A 264 23.23 27.04 -29.68
N ALA A 265 22.73 26.56 -28.57
CA ALA A 265 21.36 26.07 -28.54
C ALA A 265 20.77 26.24 -27.13
N PHE A 266 19.64 26.95 -27.04
CA PHE A 266 18.84 27.04 -25.84
C PHE A 266 18.28 25.65 -25.49
N PRO A 267 18.50 25.11 -24.28
CA PRO A 267 17.71 23.99 -23.84
C PRO A 267 16.29 24.53 -23.56
N ALA A 268 15.36 24.26 -24.45
CA ALA A 268 13.96 24.44 -24.14
C ALA A 268 13.64 23.41 -23.05
N THR A 269 13.55 23.84 -21.78
CA THR A 269 12.83 23.09 -20.77
C THR A 269 11.39 23.02 -21.31
N SER A 270 10.92 21.83 -21.60
CA SER A 270 9.61 21.66 -22.19
C SER A 270 8.56 22.16 -21.21
N ASN A 271 7.53 22.83 -21.70
CA ASN A 271 6.34 23.13 -20.89
C ASN A 271 5.75 21.85 -20.29
N ASP A 272 6.07 20.68 -20.88
CA ASP A 272 5.64 19.39 -20.39
C ASP A 272 6.37 18.97 -19.10
N ASP A 273 7.66 19.30 -18.95
CA ASP A 273 8.42 19.01 -17.73
C ASP A 273 7.89 19.82 -16.54
N MET A 274 7.57 21.12 -16.76
CA MET A 274 6.97 22.00 -15.74
C MET A 274 5.58 21.51 -15.33
N ARG A 275 4.80 21.01 -16.28
CA ARG A 275 3.48 20.40 -16.00
C ARG A 275 3.61 19.15 -15.18
N GLU A 276 4.56 18.27 -15.50
CA GLU A 276 4.79 17.03 -14.78
C GLU A 276 5.11 17.26 -13.31
N ILE A 277 5.96 18.25 -12.99
CA ILE A 277 6.29 18.57 -11.60
C ILE A 277 5.11 19.19 -10.87
N GLY A 278 4.42 20.15 -11.49
CA GLY A 278 3.18 20.67 -10.91
C GLY A 278 2.17 19.55 -10.61
N GLN A 279 2.18 18.50 -11.42
CA GLN A 279 1.37 17.32 -11.26
C GLN A 279 1.83 16.46 -10.09
N LEU A 280 3.13 16.17 -9.97
CA LEU A 280 3.70 15.42 -8.83
C LEU A 280 3.47 16.16 -7.50
N GLN A 281 3.52 17.50 -7.51
CA GLN A 281 3.17 18.30 -6.33
C GLN A 281 1.70 18.14 -5.94
N VAL A 282 0.79 18.13 -6.92
CA VAL A 282 -0.66 17.92 -6.66
C VAL A 282 -0.91 16.50 -6.17
N GLU A 283 -0.30 15.49 -6.80
CA GLU A 283 -0.42 14.08 -6.40
C GLU A 283 0.08 13.88 -4.97
N SER A 284 1.25 14.45 -4.63
CA SER A 284 1.78 14.45 -3.26
C SER A 284 0.83 15.13 -2.27
N ALA A 285 0.26 16.28 -2.63
CA ALA A 285 -0.66 16.99 -1.75
C ALA A 285 -1.95 16.19 -1.50
N VAL A 286 -2.51 15.57 -2.54
CA VAL A 286 -3.71 14.70 -2.42
C VAL A 286 -3.43 13.51 -1.53
N LEU A 287 -2.28 12.85 -1.71
CA LEU A 287 -1.86 11.72 -0.89
C LEU A 287 -1.69 12.12 0.58
N PHE A 288 -0.92 13.18 0.86
CA PHE A 288 -0.69 13.66 2.23
C PHE A 288 -1.99 14.14 2.89
N GLU A 289 -2.91 14.75 2.15
CA GLU A 289 -4.23 15.13 2.68
C GLU A 289 -5.05 13.90 3.02
N GLY A 290 -5.09 12.89 2.16
CA GLY A 290 -5.79 11.62 2.39
C GLY A 290 -5.28 10.91 3.65
N ILE A 291 -3.97 10.79 3.80
CA ILE A 291 -3.31 10.21 4.97
C ILE A 291 -3.61 11.01 6.25
N ASN A 292 -3.43 12.32 6.22
CA ASN A 292 -3.69 13.19 7.38
C ASN A 292 -5.16 13.16 7.82
N ASN A 293 -6.09 13.03 6.88
CA ASN A 293 -7.50 12.91 7.19
C ASN A 293 -7.81 11.56 7.86
N ALA A 294 -7.22 10.46 7.41
CA ALA A 294 -7.33 9.16 8.06
C ALA A 294 -6.80 9.17 9.51
N LEU A 295 -5.66 9.84 9.75
CA LEU A 295 -5.06 9.98 11.08
C LEU A 295 -5.92 10.76 12.08
N LYS A 296 -6.63 11.80 11.63
CA LYS A 296 -7.52 12.61 12.48
C LYS A 296 -8.75 11.84 12.96
N LEU A 297 -9.08 10.74 12.29
CA LEU A 297 -10.30 9.97 12.49
C LEU A 297 -10.12 8.72 13.36
N LEU A 298 -8.89 8.41 13.79
CA LEU A 298 -8.61 7.37 14.77
C LEU A 298 -9.07 7.83 16.17
N GLY A 299 -10.37 7.87 16.40
CA GLY A 299 -10.98 8.19 17.70
C GLY A 299 -10.72 7.12 18.78
N ASP A 300 -10.17 5.96 18.40
CA ASP A 300 -9.81 4.85 19.29
C ASP A 300 -8.31 4.86 19.59
N GLN A 301 -7.96 4.90 20.88
CA GLN A 301 -6.57 4.95 21.33
C GLN A 301 -5.76 3.70 20.94
N TYR A 302 -6.40 2.53 20.87
CA TYR A 302 -5.73 1.29 20.46
C TYR A 302 -5.39 1.32 18.98
N LEU A 303 -6.35 1.69 18.12
CA LEU A 303 -6.13 1.79 16.68
C LEU A 303 -5.10 2.86 16.32
N ALA A 304 -5.08 3.98 17.06
CA ALA A 304 -4.06 5.01 16.90
C ALA A 304 -2.65 4.47 17.20
N ARG A 305 -2.50 3.69 18.31
CA ARG A 305 -1.23 3.04 18.64
C ARG A 305 -0.84 1.97 17.61
N LEU A 306 -1.81 1.19 17.14
CA LEU A 306 -1.57 0.19 16.09
C LEU A 306 -1.04 0.86 14.83
N TYR A 307 -1.70 1.93 14.38
CA TYR A 307 -1.25 2.68 13.21
C TYR A 307 0.16 3.27 13.38
N GLU A 308 0.46 3.81 14.57
CA GLU A 308 1.81 4.30 14.90
C GLU A 308 2.86 3.17 14.80
N GLN A 309 2.56 1.96 15.28
CA GLN A 309 3.46 0.81 15.15
C GLN A 309 3.63 0.36 13.70
N VAL A 310 2.54 0.31 12.93
CA VAL A 310 2.58 0.05 11.48
C VAL A 310 3.46 1.08 10.77
N GLY A 311 3.27 2.37 11.06
CA GLY A 311 4.08 3.46 10.50
C GLY A 311 5.57 3.33 10.82
N LYS A 312 5.91 2.98 12.06
CA LYS A 312 7.30 2.70 12.47
C LYS A 312 7.87 1.49 11.73
N ARG A 313 7.09 0.40 11.62
CA ARG A 313 7.54 -0.83 10.97
C ARG A 313 7.83 -0.63 9.49
N TYR A 314 6.99 0.13 8.78
CA TYR A 314 7.16 0.44 7.36
C TYR A 314 8.00 1.69 7.09
N HIS A 315 8.54 2.33 8.14
CA HIS A 315 9.33 3.56 8.03
C HIS A 315 8.62 4.67 7.25
N LEU A 316 7.30 4.82 7.44
CA LEU A 316 6.48 5.75 6.66
C LEU A 316 6.97 7.19 6.77
N ASP A 317 7.39 7.63 7.98
CA ASP A 317 7.96 8.96 8.20
C ASP A 317 9.23 9.20 7.37
N ALA A 318 10.08 8.18 7.22
CA ALA A 318 11.31 8.28 6.42
C ALA A 318 11.01 8.41 4.92
N TRP A 319 9.95 7.73 4.44
CA TRP A 319 9.45 7.92 3.07
C TRP A 319 8.93 9.33 2.86
N ASP A 320 8.10 9.86 3.78
CA ASP A 320 7.57 11.22 3.73
C ASP A 320 8.70 12.26 3.66
N GLU A 321 9.71 12.14 4.52
CA GLU A 321 10.87 13.04 4.52
C GLU A 321 11.67 12.95 3.21
N SER A 322 11.82 11.74 2.64
CA SER A 322 12.50 11.54 1.35
C SER A 322 11.76 12.23 0.22
N ILE A 323 10.44 12.03 0.13
CA ILE A 323 9.57 12.63 -0.88
C ILE A 323 9.61 14.16 -0.80
N LEU A 324 9.44 14.74 0.39
CA LEU A 324 9.49 16.19 0.60
C LEU A 324 10.84 16.79 0.20
N ARG A 325 11.94 16.09 0.48
CA ARG A 325 13.29 16.50 0.08
C ARG A 325 13.47 16.47 -1.44
N LYS A 326 13.00 15.40 -2.11
CA LYS A 326 13.05 15.26 -3.57
C LYS A 326 12.22 16.34 -4.27
N LEU A 327 11.01 16.62 -3.78
CA LEU A 327 10.16 17.71 -4.28
C LEU A 327 10.86 19.06 -4.21
N ARG A 328 11.43 19.43 -3.05
CA ARG A 328 12.19 20.69 -2.90
C ARG A 328 13.39 20.75 -3.83
N THR A 329 14.06 19.63 -4.07
CA THR A 329 15.20 19.56 -4.99
C THR A 329 14.74 19.81 -6.42
N LEU A 330 13.66 19.17 -6.86
CA LEU A 330 13.05 19.42 -8.16
C LEU A 330 12.67 20.89 -8.34
N GLU A 331 11.95 21.50 -7.38
CA GLU A 331 11.59 22.92 -7.41
C GLU A 331 12.83 23.82 -7.58
N SER A 332 13.89 23.54 -6.81
CA SER A 332 15.14 24.31 -6.89
C SER A 332 15.84 24.18 -8.24
N ILE A 333 15.82 22.97 -8.84
CA ILE A 333 16.42 22.75 -10.18
C ILE A 333 15.63 23.53 -11.23
N TYR A 334 14.29 23.48 -11.17
CA TYR A 334 13.44 24.17 -12.13
C TYR A 334 13.53 25.67 -12.03
N ALA A 335 13.53 26.26 -10.83
CA ALA A 335 13.75 27.69 -10.65
C ALA A 335 15.07 28.13 -11.32
N LYS A 336 16.14 27.37 -11.15
CA LYS A 336 17.44 27.64 -11.80
C LYS A 336 17.41 27.51 -13.32
N LEU A 337 16.67 26.54 -13.85
CA LEU A 337 16.51 26.37 -15.29
C LEU A 337 15.70 27.52 -15.90
N GLU A 338 14.63 27.96 -15.24
CA GLU A 338 13.81 29.09 -15.66
C GLU A 338 14.59 30.42 -15.64
N ASP A 339 15.34 30.68 -14.57
CA ASP A 339 16.22 31.86 -14.45
C ASP A 339 17.28 31.87 -15.57
N SER A 340 17.89 30.71 -15.86
CA SER A 340 18.87 30.56 -16.93
C SER A 340 18.29 30.81 -18.33
N GLN A 341 17.05 30.38 -18.58
CA GLN A 341 16.37 30.68 -19.85
C GLN A 341 16.00 32.14 -19.99
N SER A 342 15.55 32.76 -18.92
CA SER A 342 15.19 34.19 -18.90
C SER A 342 16.43 35.06 -19.15
N ALA A 343 17.56 34.75 -18.52
CA ALA A 343 18.83 35.44 -18.73
C ALA A 343 19.32 35.32 -20.19
N ALA A 344 19.27 34.13 -20.75
CA ALA A 344 19.68 33.89 -22.13
C ALA A 344 18.76 34.56 -23.18
N ARG A 345 17.46 34.69 -22.89
CA ARG A 345 16.52 35.48 -23.73
C ARG A 345 16.85 36.97 -23.69
N LEU A 346 17.20 37.51 -22.52
CA LEU A 346 17.62 38.90 -22.39
C LEU A 346 18.92 39.18 -23.13
N GLU A 347 19.95 38.35 -22.98
CA GLU A 347 21.19 38.47 -23.73
C GLU A 347 20.96 38.42 -25.26
N PHE A 348 20.06 37.52 -25.73
CA PHE A 348 19.72 37.45 -27.14
C PHE A 348 19.01 38.70 -27.66
N LEU A 349 18.10 39.28 -26.88
CA LEU A 349 17.44 40.52 -27.21
C LEU A 349 18.43 41.70 -27.21
N GLU A 350 19.38 41.75 -26.26
CA GLU A 350 20.47 42.76 -26.26
C GLU A 350 21.32 42.62 -27.52
N TRP A 351 21.70 41.41 -27.92
CA TRP A 351 22.45 41.18 -29.17
C TRP A 351 21.69 41.66 -30.42
N ILE A 352 20.36 41.44 -30.48
CA ILE A 352 19.53 41.91 -31.59
C ILE A 352 19.54 43.45 -31.64
N VAL A 353 19.46 44.11 -30.45
CA VAL A 353 19.48 45.58 -30.37
C VAL A 353 20.85 46.17 -30.72
N ILE A 354 21.95 45.43 -30.49
CA ILE A 354 23.30 45.86 -30.83
C ILE A 354 23.59 45.69 -32.31
N VAL A 355 22.95 44.74 -33.00
CA VAL A 355 23.18 44.42 -34.42
C VAL A 355 22.24 45.21 -35.36
N LEU A 356 21.14 45.77 -34.87
CA LEU A 356 20.25 46.72 -35.54
C LEU A 356 20.75 48.14 -35.41
#